data_59cae94a294a30a91fc58521948dbf3e
#
_entry.id   59cae94a294a30a91fc58521948dbf3e
#
_cell.length_a   1.000
_cell.length_b   1.000
_cell.length_c   1.000
_cell.angle_alpha   90.00
_cell.angle_beta   90.00
_cell.angle_gamma   90.00
#
_symmetry.space_group_name_H-M   'P 1'
#
loop_
_entity.id
_entity.type
_entity.pdbx_description
1 polymer ?
#
loop_
_entity_poly.entity_id
_entity_poly.type
_entity_poly.pdbx_seq_one_letter_code
_entity_poly.pdbx_strand_id
1 'polypeptide(L)'
;MTPRHRVIRALEFDRPDRAPRDVWALPGVSMLRNDELQALLEKFPMDFDRPTGVYGPSQRARGTRNEIGVSVDEWGCEFTVMETGVVGEVKHPPLADWSRLEGWAPPWELLDGADLSRVNAACKKTDKFVIGGTHVRPFERMQFLRGSENLFMDLLARSPEFERLRGLIHEFNLRDMEMWAGSDVDAISFMDDWGAQNALLIDPRLWRDIFKPMYKAYCDLCRGAGKYLFFHSDGHISDIYGDLIEIGVSAINSQLFCMDIEEIARQHKGRITFWGEISRQHILPFGTVGEVREAVRRVRRALDDGTGGVIAQCEWGLRDPRENIEAVFETWMEKLSAL
;
A
#
# COMPACT_ATOMS: atom_id res chain seq x y z
N MET A 1 4.39 15.90 -21.35
CA MET A 1 5.15 15.46 -20.16
C MET A 1 5.19 13.94 -20.15
N THR A 2 6.31 13.28 -19.81
CA THR A 2 6.35 11.82 -19.66
C THR A 2 5.62 11.40 -18.37
N PRO A 3 5.10 10.17 -18.29
CA PRO A 3 4.50 9.64 -17.08
C PRO A 3 5.40 9.80 -15.85
N ARG A 4 6.68 9.41 -15.94
CA ARG A 4 7.65 9.54 -14.83
C ARG A 4 7.80 10.99 -14.36
N HIS A 5 8.00 11.95 -15.28
CA HIS A 5 8.13 13.36 -14.90
C HIS A 5 6.85 13.91 -14.26
N ARG A 6 5.68 13.44 -14.71
CA ARG A 6 4.38 13.85 -14.13
C ARG A 6 4.28 13.44 -12.67
N VAL A 7 4.67 12.20 -12.35
CA VAL A 7 4.66 11.71 -10.96
C VAL A 7 5.67 12.48 -10.11
N ILE A 8 6.91 12.66 -10.60
CA ILE A 8 7.93 13.44 -9.88
C ILE A 8 7.42 14.86 -9.59
N ARG A 9 6.86 15.55 -10.58
CA ARG A 9 6.31 16.90 -10.35
C ARG A 9 5.12 16.91 -9.40
N ALA A 10 4.30 15.88 -9.38
CA ALA A 10 3.23 15.76 -8.39
C ALA A 10 3.80 15.59 -6.97
N LEU A 11 4.84 14.78 -6.79
CA LEU A 11 5.53 14.57 -5.51
C LEU A 11 6.27 15.81 -5.01
N GLU A 12 6.80 16.60 -5.92
CA GLU A 12 7.59 17.81 -5.64
C GLU A 12 6.74 19.10 -5.65
N PHE A 13 5.43 19.00 -5.80
CA PHE A 13 4.50 20.15 -5.87
C PHE A 13 4.88 21.15 -6.98
N ASP A 14 5.37 20.65 -8.13
CA ASP A 14 5.87 21.43 -9.25
C ASP A 14 4.93 21.41 -10.47
N ARG A 15 3.63 21.54 -10.26
CA ARG A 15 2.60 21.74 -11.29
C ARG A 15 2.67 20.73 -12.44
N PRO A 16 2.31 19.45 -12.21
CA PRO A 16 2.18 18.48 -13.30
C PRO A 16 1.08 18.92 -14.28
N ASP A 17 1.14 18.44 -15.52
CA ASP A 17 0.14 18.74 -16.55
C ASP A 17 -1.27 18.19 -16.22
N ARG A 18 -1.36 17.19 -15.35
CA ARG A 18 -2.54 16.61 -14.71
C ARG A 18 -2.14 15.79 -13.49
N ALA A 19 -3.08 15.41 -12.65
CA ALA A 19 -2.82 14.39 -11.63
C ALA A 19 -2.36 13.08 -12.29
N PRO A 20 -1.27 12.43 -11.79
CA PRO A 20 -0.87 11.11 -12.24
C PRO A 20 -1.98 10.09 -12.01
N ARG A 21 -2.09 9.08 -12.87
CA ARG A 21 -3.12 8.03 -12.77
C ARG A 21 -2.53 6.73 -12.25
N ASP A 22 -3.27 6.10 -11.36
CA ASP A 22 -2.97 4.78 -10.85
C ASP A 22 -4.26 3.99 -10.57
N VAL A 23 -4.25 2.68 -10.75
CA VAL A 23 -5.36 1.80 -10.38
C VAL A 23 -4.82 0.56 -9.68
N TRP A 24 -5.45 0.21 -8.58
CA TRP A 24 -5.19 -1.04 -7.88
C TRP A 24 -6.31 -2.02 -8.19
N ALA A 25 -6.07 -2.91 -9.14
CA ALA A 25 -6.97 -4.02 -9.41
C ALA A 25 -6.72 -5.13 -8.39
N LEU A 26 -7.71 -5.42 -7.53
CA LEU A 26 -7.62 -6.53 -6.59
C LEU A 26 -7.53 -7.87 -7.34
N PRO A 27 -7.00 -8.92 -6.71
CA PRO A 27 -6.78 -10.21 -7.36
C PRO A 27 -8.00 -10.77 -8.10
N GLY A 28 -9.20 -10.64 -7.53
CA GLY A 28 -10.43 -11.05 -8.16
C GLY A 28 -10.72 -10.37 -9.50
N VAL A 29 -10.36 -9.09 -9.65
CA VAL A 29 -10.51 -8.37 -10.93
C VAL A 29 -9.54 -8.94 -11.97
N SER A 30 -8.27 -9.08 -11.61
CA SER A 30 -7.25 -9.62 -12.51
C SER A 30 -7.54 -11.08 -12.91
N MET A 31 -8.10 -11.89 -12.01
CA MET A 31 -8.41 -13.31 -12.25
C MET A 31 -9.69 -13.51 -13.06
N LEU A 32 -10.73 -12.73 -12.81
CA LEU A 32 -12.10 -13.00 -13.29
C LEU A 32 -12.65 -11.93 -14.25
N ARG A 33 -12.04 -10.73 -14.30
CA ARG A 33 -12.49 -9.59 -15.11
C ARG A 33 -11.34 -8.94 -15.89
N ASN A 34 -10.33 -9.72 -16.27
CA ASN A 34 -9.12 -9.19 -16.89
C ASN A 34 -9.39 -8.40 -18.18
N ASP A 35 -10.35 -8.80 -19.00
CA ASP A 35 -10.69 -8.08 -20.24
C ASP A 35 -11.21 -6.66 -19.95
N GLU A 36 -11.97 -6.49 -18.87
CA GLU A 36 -12.44 -5.17 -18.44
C GLU A 36 -11.28 -4.32 -17.92
N LEU A 37 -10.35 -4.95 -17.19
CA LEU A 37 -9.15 -4.28 -16.71
C LEU A 37 -8.29 -3.79 -17.88
N GLN A 38 -8.04 -4.65 -18.88
CA GLN A 38 -7.24 -4.25 -20.04
C GLN A 38 -7.91 -3.10 -20.81
N ALA A 39 -9.22 -3.15 -21.01
CA ALA A 39 -9.96 -2.07 -21.67
C ALA A 39 -9.92 -0.75 -20.88
N LEU A 40 -9.91 -0.80 -19.53
CA LEU A 40 -9.71 0.39 -18.69
C LEU A 40 -8.30 0.96 -18.88
N LEU A 41 -7.27 0.10 -18.85
CA LEU A 41 -5.87 0.52 -18.99
C LEU A 41 -5.56 1.10 -20.38
N GLU A 42 -6.22 0.63 -21.43
CA GLU A 42 -6.14 1.21 -22.77
C GLU A 42 -6.80 2.61 -22.82
N LYS A 43 -7.99 2.74 -22.22
CA LYS A 43 -8.72 4.02 -22.17
C LYS A 43 -8.03 5.06 -21.31
N PHE A 44 -7.45 4.65 -20.19
CA PHE A 44 -6.77 5.51 -19.22
C PHE A 44 -5.38 4.96 -18.90
N PRO A 45 -4.35 5.23 -19.75
CA PRO A 45 -3.00 4.76 -19.46
C PRO A 45 -2.49 5.25 -18.10
N MET A 46 -1.99 4.33 -17.28
CA MET A 46 -1.44 4.62 -15.96
C MET A 46 -0.02 5.17 -16.05
N ASP A 47 0.35 6.00 -15.07
CA ASP A 47 1.67 6.64 -15.01
C ASP A 47 2.71 5.80 -14.25
N PHE A 48 2.31 4.66 -13.71
CA PHE A 48 3.13 3.79 -12.87
C PHE A 48 3.37 2.42 -13.50
N ASP A 49 4.55 1.86 -13.21
CA ASP A 49 4.87 0.44 -13.41
C ASP A 49 5.30 -0.19 -12.08
N ARG A 50 4.94 -1.48 -11.90
CA ARG A 50 5.29 -2.27 -10.72
C ARG A 50 5.89 -3.60 -11.16
N PRO A 51 7.22 -3.74 -11.09
CA PRO A 51 7.88 -4.98 -11.43
C PRO A 51 7.56 -6.06 -10.39
N THR A 52 7.40 -7.30 -10.87
CA THR A 52 7.09 -8.48 -10.05
C THR A 52 8.13 -9.58 -10.26
N GLY A 53 8.06 -10.66 -9.46
CA GLY A 53 8.93 -11.82 -9.65
C GLY A 53 10.39 -11.58 -9.27
N VAL A 54 10.62 -10.76 -8.25
CA VAL A 54 11.93 -10.35 -7.75
C VAL A 54 12.51 -11.36 -6.76
N TYR A 55 11.66 -11.84 -5.85
CA TYR A 55 12.07 -12.67 -4.72
C TYR A 55 12.47 -14.08 -5.14
N GLY A 56 13.40 -14.66 -4.41
CA GLY A 56 13.81 -16.04 -4.57
C GLY A 56 12.69 -17.04 -4.28
N PRO A 57 12.82 -18.29 -4.72
CA PRO A 57 11.83 -19.33 -4.44
C PRO A 57 11.90 -19.75 -2.95
N SER A 58 10.74 -20.04 -2.37
CA SER A 58 10.64 -20.65 -1.04
C SER A 58 9.98 -22.03 -1.12
N GLN A 59 10.55 -23.01 -0.40
CA GLN A 59 9.98 -24.35 -0.27
C GLN A 59 8.91 -24.42 0.84
N ARG A 60 8.67 -23.31 1.57
CA ARG A 60 7.70 -23.24 2.66
C ARG A 60 6.28 -23.05 2.12
N ALA A 61 6.13 -22.32 1.03
CA ALA A 61 4.83 -22.03 0.42
C ALA A 61 4.18 -23.26 -0.19
N ARG A 62 2.86 -23.41 -0.02
CA ARG A 62 2.04 -24.49 -0.57
C ARG A 62 0.65 -24.00 -0.95
N GLY A 63 0.03 -24.63 -1.93
CA GLY A 63 -1.28 -24.25 -2.44
C GLY A 63 -1.21 -22.97 -3.30
N THR A 64 -2.37 -22.52 -3.73
CA THR A 64 -2.51 -21.32 -4.58
C THR A 64 -3.15 -20.19 -3.78
N ARG A 65 -2.53 -19.02 -3.77
CA ARG A 65 -3.08 -17.84 -3.11
C ARG A 65 -4.34 -17.36 -3.83
N ASN A 66 -5.28 -16.82 -3.06
CA ASN A 66 -6.54 -16.22 -3.54
C ASN A 66 -7.47 -17.20 -4.30
N GLU A 67 -7.24 -18.50 -4.22
CA GLU A 67 -8.16 -19.54 -4.69
C GLU A 67 -8.85 -20.21 -3.49
N ILE A 68 -10.10 -20.67 -3.70
CA ILE A 68 -10.86 -21.37 -2.65
C ILE A 68 -10.06 -22.58 -2.13
N GLY A 69 -9.90 -22.66 -0.83
CA GLY A 69 -9.16 -23.72 -0.16
C GLY A 69 -8.16 -23.19 0.86
N VAL A 70 -7.10 -23.95 1.06
CA VAL A 70 -6.04 -23.64 2.04
C VAL A 70 -4.71 -23.44 1.30
N SER A 71 -4.02 -22.36 1.64
CA SER A 71 -2.66 -22.10 1.18
C SER A 71 -1.77 -21.73 2.37
N VAL A 72 -0.48 -22.05 2.27
CA VAL A 72 0.54 -21.65 3.26
C VAL A 72 1.51 -20.70 2.59
N ASP A 73 1.78 -19.58 3.22
CA ASP A 73 2.77 -18.63 2.72
C ASP A 73 4.21 -18.98 3.16
N GLU A 74 5.17 -18.21 2.68
CA GLU A 74 6.60 -18.39 2.96
C GLU A 74 6.93 -18.16 4.45
N TRP A 75 6.06 -17.47 5.19
CA TRP A 75 6.19 -17.22 6.62
C TRP A 75 5.63 -18.34 7.48
N GLY A 76 4.99 -19.34 6.85
CA GLY A 76 4.32 -20.46 7.51
C GLY A 76 2.90 -20.14 7.99
N CYS A 77 2.32 -19.02 7.54
CA CYS A 77 0.92 -18.70 7.84
C CYS A 77 -0.01 -19.48 6.91
N GLU A 78 -0.98 -20.18 7.49
CA GLU A 78 -2.01 -20.93 6.77
C GLU A 78 -3.24 -20.05 6.55
N PHE A 79 -3.53 -19.75 5.27
CA PHE A 79 -4.68 -18.94 4.86
C PHE A 79 -5.82 -19.84 4.40
N THR A 80 -7.00 -19.63 4.94
CA THR A 80 -8.26 -20.25 4.48
C THR A 80 -9.00 -19.25 3.60
N VAL A 81 -9.20 -19.58 2.33
CA VAL A 81 -9.88 -18.74 1.34
C VAL A 81 -11.27 -19.32 1.06
N MET A 82 -12.31 -18.51 1.21
CA MET A 82 -13.71 -18.90 1.01
C MET A 82 -14.29 -18.43 -0.34
N GLU A 83 -13.66 -17.44 -0.98
CA GLU A 83 -14.08 -16.86 -2.25
C GLU A 83 -12.84 -16.59 -3.12
N THR A 84 -12.86 -17.01 -4.39
CA THR A 84 -11.76 -16.77 -5.33
C THR A 84 -11.51 -15.27 -5.53
N GLY A 85 -10.24 -14.88 -5.48
CA GLY A 85 -9.83 -13.49 -5.65
C GLY A 85 -9.82 -12.65 -4.37
N VAL A 86 -10.16 -13.27 -3.23
CA VAL A 86 -10.12 -12.66 -1.90
C VAL A 86 -8.90 -13.17 -1.13
N VAL A 87 -8.31 -12.33 -0.29
CA VAL A 87 -7.27 -12.75 0.65
C VAL A 87 -7.93 -13.58 1.76
N GLY A 88 -7.37 -14.75 2.05
CA GLY A 88 -7.88 -15.62 3.10
C GLY A 88 -7.57 -15.12 4.51
N GLU A 89 -8.10 -15.83 5.51
CA GLU A 89 -7.85 -15.57 6.92
C GLU A 89 -6.88 -16.59 7.50
N VAL A 90 -6.00 -16.14 8.39
CA VAL A 90 -5.13 -17.03 9.18
C VAL A 90 -5.90 -17.50 10.41
N LYS A 91 -6.41 -18.75 10.37
CA LYS A 91 -7.17 -19.35 11.48
C LYS A 91 -6.27 -19.86 12.60
N HIS A 92 -5.07 -20.31 12.28
CA HIS A 92 -4.11 -20.92 13.20
C HIS A 92 -2.75 -20.22 13.09
N PRO A 93 -2.54 -19.10 13.83
CA PRO A 93 -1.28 -18.37 13.81
C PRO A 93 -0.11 -19.28 14.22
N PRO A 94 0.98 -19.36 13.43
CA PRO A 94 2.08 -20.29 13.71
C PRO A 94 2.82 -19.99 15.01
N LEU A 95 2.83 -18.75 15.47
CA LEU A 95 3.43 -18.30 16.72
C LEU A 95 2.38 -17.95 17.79
N ALA A 96 1.19 -18.56 17.75
CA ALA A 96 0.20 -18.39 18.81
C ALA A 96 0.77 -18.76 20.21
N ASP A 97 1.69 -19.71 20.25
CA ASP A 97 2.49 -20.07 21.42
C ASP A 97 3.95 -19.64 21.22
N TRP A 98 4.50 -18.82 22.13
CA TRP A 98 5.86 -18.33 22.09
C TRP A 98 6.94 -19.43 22.13
N SER A 99 6.62 -20.63 22.64
CA SER A 99 7.56 -21.76 22.60
C SER A 99 8.03 -22.14 21.20
N ARG A 100 7.25 -21.76 20.17
CA ARG A 100 7.60 -22.00 18.76
C ARG A 100 8.55 -20.97 18.17
N LEU A 101 8.77 -19.84 18.83
CA LEU A 101 9.63 -18.76 18.31
C LEU A 101 11.11 -19.16 18.22
N GLU A 102 11.58 -20.05 19.08
CA GLU A 102 12.99 -20.49 19.07
C GLU A 102 13.38 -21.18 17.75
N GLY A 103 12.49 -22.02 17.23
CA GLY A 103 12.70 -22.74 15.95
C GLY A 103 12.20 -22.02 14.71
N TRP A 104 11.66 -20.80 14.85
CA TRP A 104 11.11 -20.04 13.75
C TRP A 104 12.07 -18.95 13.27
N ALA A 105 12.10 -18.74 11.96
CA ALA A 105 12.85 -17.64 11.34
C ALA A 105 12.09 -17.08 10.13
N PRO A 106 12.25 -15.79 9.83
CA PRO A 106 11.80 -15.19 8.57
C PRO A 106 12.28 -15.98 7.34
N PRO A 107 11.60 -15.88 6.20
CA PRO A 107 12.00 -16.57 4.97
C PRO A 107 13.15 -15.84 4.26
N TRP A 108 14.34 -15.86 4.86
CA TRP A 108 15.53 -15.18 4.33
C TRP A 108 15.88 -15.60 2.92
N GLU A 109 15.54 -16.84 2.54
CA GLU A 109 15.74 -17.38 1.19
C GLU A 109 15.08 -16.54 0.09
N LEU A 110 14.03 -15.78 0.41
CA LEU A 110 13.40 -14.86 -0.54
C LEU A 110 14.33 -13.73 -0.95
N LEU A 111 15.05 -13.18 0.01
CA LEU A 111 15.99 -12.08 -0.20
C LEU A 111 17.34 -12.57 -0.73
N ASP A 112 17.84 -13.68 -0.19
CA ASP A 112 19.12 -14.28 -0.61
C ASP A 112 19.09 -14.75 -2.08
N GLY A 113 17.92 -15.18 -2.56
CA GLY A 113 17.68 -15.61 -3.94
C GLY A 113 17.08 -14.54 -4.85
N ALA A 114 16.98 -13.29 -4.40
CA ALA A 114 16.35 -12.22 -5.17
C ALA A 114 17.17 -11.81 -6.40
N ASP A 115 16.47 -11.50 -7.50
CA ASP A 115 17.08 -11.04 -8.76
C ASP A 115 16.41 -9.75 -9.26
N LEU A 116 17.14 -8.66 -9.21
CA LEU A 116 16.72 -7.34 -9.69
C LEU A 116 17.09 -7.06 -11.17
N SER A 117 17.75 -7.97 -11.84
CA SER A 117 18.23 -7.75 -13.21
C SER A 117 17.10 -7.40 -14.19
N ARG A 118 15.96 -8.10 -14.06
CA ARG A 118 14.75 -7.84 -14.87
C ARG A 118 14.11 -6.50 -14.53
N VAL A 119 14.11 -6.14 -13.24
CA VAL A 119 13.61 -4.83 -12.77
C VAL A 119 14.41 -3.71 -13.40
N ASN A 120 15.74 -3.75 -13.26
CA ASN A 120 16.63 -2.73 -13.80
C ASN A 120 16.53 -2.64 -15.33
N ALA A 121 16.38 -3.79 -16.01
CA ALA A 121 16.15 -3.81 -17.46
C ALA A 121 14.79 -3.19 -17.86
N ALA A 122 13.74 -3.40 -17.05
CA ALA A 122 12.43 -2.79 -17.27
C ALA A 122 12.46 -1.27 -17.03
N CYS A 123 13.10 -0.81 -15.94
CA CYS A 123 13.26 0.61 -15.62
C CYS A 123 13.92 1.40 -16.75
N LYS A 124 14.88 0.79 -17.47
CA LYS A 124 15.56 1.42 -18.62
C LYS A 124 14.69 1.53 -19.87
N LYS A 125 13.62 0.75 -19.98
CA LYS A 125 12.76 0.69 -21.17
C LYS A 125 11.45 1.46 -21.03
N THR A 126 11.04 1.78 -19.81
CA THR A 126 9.78 2.48 -19.54
C THR A 126 10.02 3.97 -19.32
N ASP A 127 9.06 4.79 -19.74
CA ASP A 127 8.98 6.21 -19.39
C ASP A 127 8.04 6.49 -18.21
N LYS A 128 7.49 5.41 -17.60
CA LYS A 128 6.64 5.47 -16.42
C LYS A 128 7.48 5.55 -15.14
N PHE A 129 6.83 5.99 -14.07
CA PHE A 129 7.38 5.96 -12.72
C PHE A 129 7.33 4.54 -12.16
N VAL A 130 8.47 4.02 -11.72
CA VAL A 130 8.58 2.62 -11.28
C VAL A 130 8.62 2.53 -9.76
N ILE A 131 7.70 1.76 -9.19
CA ILE A 131 7.63 1.51 -7.75
C ILE A 131 8.00 0.05 -7.46
N GLY A 132 9.03 -0.17 -6.63
CA GLY A 132 9.30 -1.45 -5.97
C GLY A 132 8.40 -1.62 -4.75
N GLY A 133 7.95 -2.82 -4.48
CA GLY A 133 7.11 -3.12 -3.31
C GLY A 133 7.78 -4.11 -2.36
N THR A 134 7.79 -3.81 -1.06
CA THR A 134 8.32 -4.74 -0.06
C THR A 134 7.44 -5.98 0.07
N HIS A 135 8.05 -7.11 0.44
CA HIS A 135 7.37 -8.38 0.60
C HIS A 135 6.51 -8.43 1.87
N VAL A 136 6.90 -7.69 2.90
CA VAL A 136 6.26 -7.75 4.21
C VAL A 136 5.56 -6.44 4.57
N ARG A 137 4.45 -6.58 5.28
CA ARG A 137 3.74 -5.53 6.00
C ARG A 137 4.03 -5.74 7.48
N PRO A 138 4.88 -4.95 8.13
CA PRO A 138 5.46 -5.30 9.44
C PRO A 138 4.43 -5.62 10.54
N PHE A 139 3.45 -4.76 10.74
CA PHE A 139 2.41 -4.97 11.76
C PHE A 139 1.45 -6.08 11.38
N GLU A 140 0.92 -6.06 10.16
CA GLU A 140 0.01 -7.09 9.66
C GLU A 140 0.67 -8.47 9.66
N ARG A 141 1.97 -8.55 9.32
CA ARG A 141 2.72 -9.81 9.41
C ARG A 141 2.79 -10.35 10.83
N MET A 142 3.01 -9.48 11.81
CA MET A 142 2.96 -9.90 13.21
C MET A 142 1.55 -10.37 13.62
N GLN A 143 0.47 -9.76 13.09
CA GLN A 143 -0.89 -10.24 13.32
C GLN A 143 -1.11 -11.65 12.74
N PHE A 144 -0.63 -11.92 11.53
CA PHE A 144 -0.75 -13.27 10.94
C PHE A 144 0.07 -14.32 11.68
N LEU A 145 1.24 -13.96 12.17
CA LEU A 145 2.13 -14.87 12.90
C LEU A 145 1.64 -15.14 14.33
N ARG A 146 1.14 -14.12 15.00
CA ARG A 146 0.82 -14.17 16.44
C ARG A 146 -0.66 -14.31 16.73
N GLY A 147 -1.52 -13.91 15.81
CA GLY A 147 -2.94 -13.64 16.05
C GLY A 147 -3.17 -12.26 16.65
N SER A 148 -4.21 -11.56 16.19
CA SER A 148 -4.46 -10.16 16.57
C SER A 148 -4.64 -9.97 18.07
N GLU A 149 -5.41 -10.82 18.74
CA GLU A 149 -5.64 -10.73 20.20
C GLU A 149 -4.33 -10.83 20.99
N ASN A 150 -3.51 -11.86 20.68
CA ASN A 150 -2.22 -12.03 21.33
C ASN A 150 -1.28 -10.85 21.04
N LEU A 151 -1.22 -10.39 19.78
CA LEU A 151 -0.37 -9.27 19.41
C LEU A 151 -0.74 -8.00 20.17
N PHE A 152 -2.04 -7.68 20.30
CA PHE A 152 -2.46 -6.49 21.06
C PHE A 152 -2.07 -6.56 22.53
N MET A 153 -2.12 -7.74 23.15
CA MET A 153 -1.62 -7.96 24.52
C MET A 153 -0.09 -7.80 24.59
N ASP A 154 0.62 -8.36 23.62
CA ASP A 154 2.08 -8.33 23.55
C ASP A 154 2.62 -6.90 23.36
N LEU A 155 1.93 -6.06 22.57
CA LEU A 155 2.26 -4.65 22.40
C LEU A 155 2.27 -3.86 23.72
N LEU A 156 1.41 -4.25 24.66
CA LEU A 156 1.33 -3.64 25.99
C LEU A 156 2.34 -4.28 26.96
N ALA A 157 2.48 -5.61 26.89
CA ALA A 157 3.36 -6.38 27.80
C ALA A 157 4.85 -6.20 27.48
N ARG A 158 5.21 -5.98 26.22
CA ARG A 158 6.61 -5.77 25.75
C ARG A 158 7.53 -6.92 26.18
N SER A 159 7.03 -8.17 26.06
CA SER A 159 7.83 -9.33 26.43
C SER A 159 9.09 -9.48 25.58
N PRO A 160 10.14 -10.16 26.07
CA PRO A 160 11.35 -10.42 25.28
C PRO A 160 11.06 -11.15 23.96
N GLU A 161 10.07 -12.04 23.94
CA GLU A 161 9.64 -12.77 22.75
C GLU A 161 9.01 -11.84 21.71
N PHE A 162 8.15 -10.91 22.15
CA PHE A 162 7.58 -9.88 21.28
C PHE A 162 8.68 -8.99 20.68
N GLU A 163 9.60 -8.49 21.51
CA GLU A 163 10.70 -7.64 21.02
C GLU A 163 11.61 -8.40 20.03
N ARG A 164 11.83 -9.70 20.25
CA ARG A 164 12.56 -10.55 19.30
C ARG A 164 11.80 -10.70 17.98
N LEU A 165 10.51 -11.02 18.01
CA LEU A 165 9.70 -11.13 16.79
C LEU A 165 9.69 -9.80 16.02
N ARG A 166 9.41 -8.70 16.70
CA ARG A 166 9.41 -7.35 16.11
C ARG A 166 10.77 -7.04 15.47
N GLY A 167 11.87 -7.36 16.15
CA GLY A 167 13.23 -7.17 15.64
C GLY A 167 13.49 -7.96 14.35
N LEU A 168 13.08 -9.22 14.30
CA LEU A 168 13.22 -10.08 13.11
C LEU A 168 12.40 -9.57 11.92
N ILE A 169 11.16 -9.13 12.15
CA ILE A 169 10.31 -8.55 11.10
C ILE A 169 10.91 -7.23 10.59
N HIS A 170 11.37 -6.39 11.50
CA HIS A 170 12.03 -5.12 11.16
C HIS A 170 13.30 -5.35 10.34
N GLU A 171 14.15 -6.27 10.76
CA GLU A 171 15.39 -6.62 10.04
C GLU A 171 15.07 -7.15 8.64
N PHE A 172 14.07 -8.03 8.50
CA PHE A 172 13.68 -8.53 7.20
C PHE A 172 13.23 -7.39 6.27
N ASN A 173 12.36 -6.49 6.76
CA ASN A 173 11.88 -5.37 5.96
C ASN A 173 13.00 -4.38 5.59
N LEU A 174 13.95 -4.13 6.49
CA LEU A 174 15.11 -3.29 6.17
C LEU A 174 15.95 -3.90 5.05
N ARG A 175 16.28 -5.18 5.12
CA ARG A 175 17.04 -5.87 4.06
C ARG A 175 16.29 -5.88 2.73
N ASP A 176 14.97 -6.08 2.76
CA ASP A 176 14.12 -6.00 1.57
C ASP A 176 14.19 -4.59 0.95
N MET A 177 14.05 -3.56 1.76
CA MET A 177 14.16 -2.17 1.30
C MET A 177 15.58 -1.81 0.82
N GLU A 178 16.63 -2.33 1.45
CA GLU A 178 18.02 -2.17 1.00
C GLU A 178 18.22 -2.77 -0.39
N MET A 179 17.65 -3.97 -0.61
CA MET A 179 17.66 -4.61 -1.93
C MET A 179 16.99 -3.70 -2.98
N TRP A 180 15.77 -3.23 -2.72
CA TRP A 180 15.07 -2.33 -3.63
C TRP A 180 15.79 -0.98 -3.81
N ALA A 181 16.40 -0.44 -2.76
CA ALA A 181 17.17 0.81 -2.84
C ALA A 181 18.37 0.70 -3.77
N GLY A 182 18.95 -0.50 -3.90
CA GLY A 182 20.02 -0.81 -4.86
C GLY A 182 19.56 -0.97 -6.31
N SER A 183 18.26 -0.92 -6.60
CA SER A 183 17.71 -1.05 -7.95
C SER A 183 17.50 0.29 -8.65
N ASP A 184 17.12 0.23 -9.94
CA ASP A 184 16.83 1.42 -10.77
C ASP A 184 15.38 1.96 -10.58
N VAL A 185 14.59 1.49 -9.60
CA VAL A 185 13.24 2.00 -9.33
C VAL A 185 13.26 3.45 -8.84
N ASP A 186 12.16 4.19 -9.06
CA ASP A 186 12.03 5.57 -8.62
C ASP A 186 11.60 5.67 -7.14
N ALA A 187 10.81 4.72 -6.69
CA ALA A 187 10.28 4.67 -5.32
C ALA A 187 10.22 3.25 -4.76
N ILE A 188 10.15 3.17 -3.45
CA ILE A 188 9.83 1.95 -2.72
C ILE A 188 8.49 2.16 -2.02
N SER A 189 7.61 1.17 -2.06
CA SER A 189 6.36 1.18 -1.31
C SER A 189 6.33 0.07 -0.27
N PHE A 190 5.79 0.39 0.89
CA PHE A 190 5.37 -0.60 1.87
C PHE A 190 3.97 -0.27 2.39
N MET A 191 3.34 -1.26 2.97
CA MET A 191 1.97 -1.17 3.45
C MET A 191 1.92 -1.65 4.89
N ASP A 192 0.97 -1.08 5.67
CA ASP A 192 0.64 -1.62 6.99
C ASP A 192 -0.69 -1.02 7.47
N ASP A 193 -1.68 -1.86 7.77
CA ASP A 193 -3.04 -1.41 8.01
C ASP A 193 -3.26 -1.06 9.49
N TRP A 194 -3.35 0.24 9.77
CA TRP A 194 -3.42 0.79 11.12
C TRP A 194 -4.80 1.22 11.57
N GLY A 195 -5.73 1.38 10.63
CA GLY A 195 -7.04 1.96 10.92
C GLY A 195 -8.16 0.94 10.99
N ALA A 196 -9.01 1.07 12.00
CA ALA A 196 -10.39 0.60 11.96
C ALA A 196 -11.27 1.62 11.23
N GLN A 197 -12.60 1.44 11.22
CA GLN A 197 -13.51 2.34 10.51
C GLN A 197 -13.46 3.80 11.00
N ASN A 198 -13.21 4.01 12.29
CA ASN A 198 -13.33 5.33 12.94
C ASN A 198 -12.20 5.65 13.93
N ALA A 199 -11.19 4.81 14.03
CA ALA A 199 -10.06 5.02 14.95
C ALA A 199 -8.86 4.18 14.52
N LEU A 200 -7.67 4.48 15.05
CA LEU A 200 -6.52 3.59 15.00
C LEU A 200 -6.79 2.28 15.74
N LEU A 201 -6.15 1.20 15.30
CA LEU A 201 -6.21 -0.10 15.97
C LEU A 201 -5.50 -0.12 17.34
N ILE A 202 -4.57 0.80 17.56
CA ILE A 202 -3.81 0.95 18.81
C ILE A 202 -3.72 2.42 19.23
N ASP A 203 -3.38 2.68 20.49
CA ASP A 203 -3.12 4.03 20.98
C ASP A 203 -2.02 4.71 20.15
N PRO A 204 -2.21 5.94 19.65
CA PRO A 204 -1.21 6.66 18.86
C PRO A 204 0.15 6.81 19.57
N ARG A 205 0.15 6.88 20.92
CA ARG A 205 1.40 6.95 21.70
C ARG A 205 2.17 5.63 21.60
N LEU A 206 1.47 4.51 21.64
CA LEU A 206 2.07 3.19 21.50
C LEU A 206 2.64 3.00 20.08
N TRP A 207 1.92 3.48 19.06
CA TRP A 207 2.41 3.49 17.69
C TRP A 207 3.69 4.32 17.57
N ARG A 208 3.73 5.52 18.15
CA ARG A 208 4.92 6.40 18.12
C ARG A 208 6.14 5.78 18.83
N ASP A 209 5.90 5.06 19.90
CA ASP A 209 6.98 4.40 20.66
C ASP A 209 7.56 3.19 19.92
N ILE A 210 6.71 2.37 19.30
CA ILE A 210 7.13 1.08 18.73
C ILE A 210 7.42 1.18 17.22
N PHE A 211 6.50 1.74 16.44
CA PHE A 211 6.51 1.64 14.99
C PHE A 211 7.09 2.87 14.28
N LYS A 212 6.87 4.07 14.81
CA LYS A 212 7.45 5.29 14.23
C LYS A 212 8.97 5.22 14.06
N PRO A 213 9.78 4.70 15.02
CA PRO A 213 11.21 4.54 14.83
C PRO A 213 11.57 3.54 13.70
N MET A 214 10.82 2.44 13.57
CA MET A 214 11.00 1.48 12.48
C MET A 214 10.73 2.15 11.12
N TYR A 215 9.61 2.85 11.00
CA TYR A 215 9.20 3.53 9.77
C TYR A 215 10.14 4.69 9.42
N LYS A 216 10.66 5.39 10.44
CA LYS A 216 11.69 6.39 10.21
C LYS A 216 12.95 5.80 9.58
N ALA A 217 13.39 4.62 10.03
CA ALA A 217 14.53 3.93 9.43
C ALA A 217 14.27 3.59 7.95
N TYR A 218 13.05 3.19 7.60
CA TYR A 218 12.65 2.93 6.21
C TYR A 218 12.69 4.21 5.36
N CYS A 219 12.17 5.32 5.89
CA CYS A 219 12.22 6.62 5.22
C CYS A 219 13.65 7.13 5.03
N ASP A 220 14.49 6.99 6.05
CA ASP A 220 15.90 7.43 6.01
C ASP A 220 16.69 6.62 4.97
N LEU A 221 16.45 5.31 4.88
CA LEU A 221 17.06 4.44 3.88
C LEU A 221 16.68 4.86 2.46
N CYS A 222 15.38 5.05 2.18
CA CYS A 222 14.90 5.50 0.87
C CYS A 222 15.50 6.85 0.51
N ARG A 223 15.49 7.80 1.43
CA ARG A 223 16.07 9.13 1.24
C ARG A 223 17.57 9.05 0.96
N GLY A 224 18.31 8.23 1.70
CA GLY A 224 19.75 8.00 1.50
C GLY A 224 20.09 7.43 0.12
N ALA A 225 19.18 6.66 -0.46
CA ALA A 225 19.29 6.09 -1.81
C ALA A 225 18.71 7.01 -2.91
N GLY A 226 18.21 8.21 -2.58
CA GLY A 226 17.56 9.10 -3.53
C GLY A 226 16.23 8.57 -4.06
N LYS A 227 15.51 7.74 -3.30
CA LYS A 227 14.22 7.15 -3.65
C LYS A 227 13.09 7.83 -2.88
N TYR A 228 11.90 7.90 -3.51
CA TYR A 228 10.68 8.27 -2.79
C TYR A 228 10.15 7.09 -1.99
N LEU A 229 9.48 7.37 -0.87
CA LEU A 229 8.78 6.35 -0.10
C LEU A 229 7.27 6.54 -0.21
N PHE A 230 6.60 5.50 -0.68
CA PHE A 230 5.15 5.40 -0.76
C PHE A 230 4.63 4.51 0.36
N PHE A 231 3.62 4.97 1.07
CA PHE A 231 3.02 4.23 2.18
C PHE A 231 1.52 4.03 1.96
N HIS A 232 1.01 2.85 2.31
CA HIS A 232 -0.42 2.56 2.35
C HIS A 232 -0.85 2.13 3.74
N SER A 233 -2.02 2.60 4.15
CA SER A 233 -2.73 2.09 5.32
C SER A 233 -4.24 2.21 5.13
N ASP A 234 -4.93 1.12 5.42
CA ASP A 234 -6.38 1.11 5.49
C ASP A 234 -6.91 1.79 6.74
N GLY A 235 -8.19 2.19 6.67
CA GLY A 235 -8.99 2.71 7.77
C GLY A 235 -8.67 4.15 8.18
N HIS A 236 -9.10 4.47 9.39
CA HIS A 236 -8.95 5.80 9.98
C HIS A 236 -7.57 5.95 10.63
N ILE A 237 -6.71 6.77 10.04
CA ILE A 237 -5.31 6.98 10.48
C ILE A 237 -4.95 8.45 10.74
N SER A 238 -5.94 9.33 10.91
CA SER A 238 -5.70 10.78 11.09
C SER A 238 -4.71 11.09 12.20
N ASP A 239 -4.71 10.32 13.30
CA ASP A 239 -3.86 10.54 14.46
C ASP A 239 -2.36 10.35 14.23
N ILE A 240 -1.97 9.63 13.16
CA ILE A 240 -0.57 9.38 12.78
C ILE A 240 -0.16 10.05 11.47
N TYR A 241 -1.07 10.74 10.80
CA TYR A 241 -0.80 11.40 9.52
C TYR A 241 0.37 12.40 9.60
N GLY A 242 0.37 13.23 10.64
CA GLY A 242 1.45 14.18 10.92
C GLY A 242 2.79 13.51 11.20
N ASP A 243 2.77 12.35 11.89
CA ASP A 243 3.96 11.56 12.17
C ASP A 243 4.57 10.96 10.89
N LEU A 244 3.72 10.44 9.98
CA LEU A 244 4.16 9.89 8.69
C LEU A 244 4.82 10.97 7.83
N ILE A 245 4.29 12.19 7.82
CA ILE A 245 4.91 13.35 7.15
C ILE A 245 6.26 13.68 7.79
N GLU A 246 6.31 13.76 9.12
CA GLU A 246 7.52 14.11 9.87
C GLU A 246 8.68 13.16 9.59
N ILE A 247 8.44 11.85 9.51
CA ILE A 247 9.48 10.86 9.23
C ILE A 247 9.90 10.82 7.76
N GLY A 248 9.12 11.42 6.84
CA GLY A 248 9.51 11.60 5.44
C GLY A 248 8.82 10.68 4.42
N VAL A 249 7.60 10.23 4.71
CA VAL A 249 6.74 9.59 3.71
C VAL A 249 6.45 10.58 2.58
N SER A 250 6.67 10.18 1.33
CA SER A 250 6.52 11.04 0.15
C SER A 250 5.10 11.05 -0.39
N ALA A 251 4.46 9.89 -0.40
CA ALA A 251 3.06 9.74 -0.81
C ALA A 251 2.34 8.75 0.10
N ILE A 252 1.09 9.05 0.43
CA ILE A 252 0.25 8.21 1.27
C ILE A 252 -1.03 7.83 0.55
N ASN A 253 -1.28 6.52 0.45
CA ASN A 253 -2.59 5.97 0.13
C ASN A 253 -3.33 5.65 1.43
N SER A 254 -4.52 6.19 1.60
CA SER A 254 -5.34 5.98 2.78
C SER A 254 -6.83 6.06 2.43
N GLN A 255 -7.65 5.42 3.25
CA GLN A 255 -9.11 5.48 3.10
C GLN A 255 -9.65 6.86 3.52
N LEU A 256 -9.50 7.86 2.66
CA LEU A 256 -9.91 9.25 2.92
C LEU A 256 -11.36 9.35 3.42
N PHE A 257 -12.26 8.48 2.93
CA PHE A 257 -13.67 8.48 3.29
C PHE A 257 -13.98 7.87 4.67
N CYS A 258 -12.99 7.30 5.35
CA CYS A 258 -13.06 6.95 6.77
C CYS A 258 -12.69 8.13 7.69
N MET A 259 -12.23 9.25 7.12
CA MET A 259 -11.73 10.42 7.83
C MET A 259 -12.44 11.69 7.36
N ASP A 260 -12.21 12.81 8.03
CA ASP A 260 -12.62 14.13 7.58
C ASP A 260 -11.63 14.65 6.52
N ILE A 261 -12.03 14.57 5.24
CA ILE A 261 -11.18 14.92 4.10
C ILE A 261 -10.78 16.39 4.13
N GLU A 262 -11.70 17.26 4.51
CA GLU A 262 -11.51 18.72 4.59
C GLU A 262 -10.53 19.07 5.70
N GLU A 263 -10.61 18.37 6.85
CA GLU A 263 -9.68 18.57 7.96
C GLU A 263 -8.28 18.02 7.62
N ILE A 264 -8.20 16.85 6.99
CA ILE A 264 -6.93 16.30 6.46
C ILE A 264 -6.29 17.28 5.47
N ALA A 265 -7.08 17.85 4.56
CA ALA A 265 -6.60 18.85 3.61
C ALA A 265 -6.08 20.10 4.32
N ARG A 266 -6.84 20.63 5.29
CA ARG A 266 -6.46 21.82 6.05
C ARG A 266 -5.12 21.66 6.77
N GLN A 267 -4.83 20.47 7.30
CA GLN A 267 -3.62 20.18 8.06
C GLN A 267 -2.41 19.79 7.19
N HIS A 268 -2.63 19.09 6.09
CA HIS A 268 -1.57 18.32 5.43
C HIS A 268 -1.40 18.62 3.94
N LYS A 269 -2.33 19.33 3.28
CA LYS A 269 -2.18 19.75 1.87
C LYS A 269 -0.89 20.54 1.67
N GLY A 270 -0.16 20.24 0.60
CA GLY A 270 1.14 20.83 0.31
C GLY A 270 2.31 20.29 1.14
N ARG A 271 2.08 19.28 1.98
CA ARG A 271 3.13 18.67 2.83
C ARG A 271 3.38 17.19 2.52
N ILE A 272 2.43 16.54 1.86
CA ILE A 272 2.51 15.14 1.42
C ILE A 272 1.69 14.98 0.16
N THR A 273 2.02 14.00 -0.67
CA THR A 273 1.20 13.63 -1.82
C THR A 273 0.13 12.62 -1.42
N PHE A 274 -1.13 12.96 -1.67
CA PHE A 274 -2.27 12.08 -1.45
C PHE A 274 -2.40 11.12 -2.64
N TRP A 275 -2.27 9.83 -2.41
CA TRP A 275 -2.34 8.79 -3.40
C TRP A 275 -3.72 8.11 -3.38
N GLY A 276 -4.74 8.79 -3.92
CA GLY A 276 -6.14 8.40 -3.82
C GLY A 276 -6.66 8.61 -2.39
N GLU A 277 -7.77 8.07 -1.98
CA GLU A 277 -8.58 7.00 -2.51
C GLU A 277 -10.04 7.47 -2.70
N ILE A 278 -10.88 6.72 -3.45
CA ILE A 278 -12.33 6.91 -3.51
C ILE A 278 -12.99 5.77 -2.73
N SER A 279 -14.08 6.06 -2.01
CA SER A 279 -14.75 5.10 -1.12
C SER A 279 -15.02 3.74 -1.77
N ARG A 280 -14.16 2.77 -1.49
CA ARG A 280 -14.26 1.37 -1.96
C ARG A 280 -15.27 0.55 -1.16
N GLN A 281 -15.71 1.04 0.00
CA GLN A 281 -16.68 0.35 0.86
C GLN A 281 -18.12 0.66 0.47
N HIS A 282 -18.40 1.86 -0.05
CA HIS A 282 -19.76 2.33 -0.26
C HIS A 282 -19.99 2.91 -1.65
N ILE A 283 -19.13 3.81 -2.13
CA ILE A 283 -19.40 4.58 -3.35
C ILE A 283 -19.02 3.79 -4.59
N LEU A 284 -17.82 3.20 -4.65
CA LEU A 284 -17.42 2.42 -5.84
C LEU A 284 -18.30 1.20 -6.05
N PRO A 285 -18.62 0.35 -5.04
CA PRO A 285 -19.44 -0.84 -5.26
C PRO A 285 -20.94 -0.59 -5.39
N PHE A 286 -21.49 0.44 -4.75
CA PHE A 286 -22.93 0.59 -4.59
C PHE A 286 -23.48 1.95 -5.05
N GLY A 287 -22.60 2.92 -5.28
CA GLY A 287 -23.00 4.25 -5.72
C GLY A 287 -23.35 4.29 -7.22
N THR A 288 -24.13 5.26 -7.60
CA THR A 288 -24.36 5.63 -8.99
C THR A 288 -23.13 6.33 -9.57
N VAL A 289 -22.98 6.35 -10.89
CA VAL A 289 -21.94 7.12 -11.60
C VAL A 289 -21.91 8.60 -11.16
N GLY A 290 -23.11 9.19 -10.88
CA GLY A 290 -23.23 10.55 -10.38
C GLY A 290 -22.61 10.75 -9.00
N GLU A 291 -22.84 9.82 -8.08
CA GLU A 291 -22.25 9.83 -6.73
C GLU A 291 -20.74 9.61 -6.77
N VAL A 292 -20.25 8.72 -7.64
CA VAL A 292 -18.82 8.54 -7.86
C VAL A 292 -18.16 9.84 -8.33
N ARG A 293 -18.76 10.51 -9.34
CA ARG A 293 -18.23 11.80 -9.82
C ARG A 293 -18.21 12.86 -8.73
N GLU A 294 -19.25 12.94 -7.92
CA GLU A 294 -19.29 13.92 -6.82
C GLU A 294 -18.25 13.60 -5.73
N ALA A 295 -18.04 12.32 -5.42
CA ALA A 295 -16.98 11.88 -4.51
C ALA A 295 -15.57 12.31 -5.00
N VAL A 296 -15.29 12.09 -6.29
CA VAL A 296 -14.02 12.54 -6.90
C VAL A 296 -13.89 14.06 -6.86
N ARG A 297 -14.96 14.80 -7.20
CA ARG A 297 -14.96 16.28 -7.12
C ARG A 297 -14.73 16.77 -5.70
N ARG A 298 -15.32 16.13 -4.68
CA ARG A 298 -15.07 16.45 -3.28
C ARG A 298 -13.59 16.32 -2.92
N VAL A 299 -12.96 15.17 -3.26
CA VAL A 299 -11.53 14.95 -3.04
C VAL A 299 -10.71 16.02 -3.75
N ARG A 300 -11.03 16.31 -5.01
CA ARG A 300 -10.31 17.31 -5.79
C ARG A 300 -10.48 18.73 -5.23
N ARG A 301 -11.69 19.14 -4.85
CA ARG A 301 -11.91 20.46 -4.21
C ARG A 301 -11.07 20.62 -2.93
N ALA A 302 -10.94 19.56 -2.15
CA ALA A 302 -10.17 19.60 -0.90
C ALA A 302 -8.64 19.59 -1.16
N LEU A 303 -8.16 18.71 -2.02
CA LEU A 303 -6.75 18.36 -2.10
C LEU A 303 -6.03 18.88 -3.37
N ASP A 304 -6.74 19.05 -4.51
CA ASP A 304 -6.15 19.39 -5.81
C ASP A 304 -6.28 20.89 -6.10
N ASP A 305 -5.16 21.60 -6.14
CA ASP A 305 -5.12 23.02 -6.55
C ASP A 305 -4.26 23.23 -7.82
N GLY A 306 -3.87 22.14 -8.47
CA GLY A 306 -3.04 22.18 -9.65
C GLY A 306 -1.54 22.38 -9.38
N THR A 307 -1.12 22.49 -8.12
CA THR A 307 0.31 22.59 -7.79
C THR A 307 1.00 21.24 -7.71
N GLY A 308 0.24 20.14 -7.62
CA GLY A 308 0.71 18.78 -7.37
C GLY A 308 0.17 18.24 -6.06
N GLY A 309 0.81 17.23 -5.49
CA GLY A 309 0.43 16.65 -4.20
C GLY A 309 -0.80 15.73 -4.24
N VAL A 310 -1.25 15.34 -5.45
CA VAL A 310 -2.34 14.36 -5.61
C VAL A 310 -2.02 13.37 -6.73
N ILE A 311 -2.43 12.12 -6.54
CA ILE A 311 -2.42 11.04 -7.53
C ILE A 311 -3.86 10.52 -7.66
N ALA A 312 -4.38 10.52 -8.89
CA ALA A 312 -5.70 10.02 -9.23
C ALA A 312 -5.70 8.48 -9.14
N GLN A 313 -6.03 7.95 -7.96
CA GLN A 313 -6.02 6.53 -7.70
C GLN A 313 -7.38 6.08 -7.17
N CYS A 314 -7.76 4.86 -7.49
CA CYS A 314 -8.78 4.09 -6.79
C CYS A 314 -8.39 2.61 -6.75
N GLU A 315 -8.94 1.89 -5.78
CA GLU A 315 -8.91 0.44 -5.73
C GLU A 315 -10.14 -0.11 -6.45
N TRP A 316 -9.94 -1.11 -7.30
CA TRP A 316 -11.00 -1.80 -8.02
C TRP A 316 -11.23 -3.19 -7.44
N GLY A 317 -12.31 -3.34 -6.68
CA GLY A 317 -12.77 -4.62 -6.14
C GLY A 317 -13.59 -5.43 -7.14
N LEU A 318 -13.70 -6.74 -6.92
CA LEU A 318 -14.40 -7.65 -7.81
C LEU A 318 -15.87 -7.25 -8.09
N ARG A 319 -16.51 -6.63 -7.09
CA ARG A 319 -17.94 -6.24 -7.16
C ARG A 319 -18.18 -4.82 -7.66
N ASP A 320 -17.13 -4.04 -7.89
CA ASP A 320 -17.29 -2.66 -8.32
C ASP A 320 -17.67 -2.60 -9.81
N PRO A 321 -18.75 -1.89 -10.17
CA PRO A 321 -19.12 -1.69 -11.56
C PRO A 321 -18.00 -1.00 -12.35
N ARG A 322 -17.71 -1.49 -13.56
CA ARG A 322 -16.70 -0.91 -14.42
C ARG A 322 -16.96 0.58 -14.71
N GLU A 323 -18.21 0.93 -14.95
CA GLU A 323 -18.65 2.31 -15.21
C GLU A 323 -18.32 3.26 -14.04
N ASN A 324 -18.33 2.77 -12.79
CA ASN A 324 -17.93 3.54 -11.62
C ASN A 324 -16.42 3.81 -11.61
N ILE A 325 -15.60 2.81 -11.97
CA ILE A 325 -14.16 2.98 -12.09
C ILE A 325 -13.80 3.93 -13.25
N GLU A 326 -14.48 3.79 -14.40
CA GLU A 326 -14.29 4.72 -15.53
C GLU A 326 -14.65 6.16 -15.13
N ALA A 327 -15.76 6.34 -14.39
CA ALA A 327 -16.20 7.65 -13.92
C ALA A 327 -15.19 8.32 -12.99
N VAL A 328 -14.42 7.56 -12.20
CA VAL A 328 -13.32 8.11 -11.41
C VAL A 328 -12.34 8.82 -12.33
N PHE A 329 -11.78 8.10 -13.31
CA PHE A 329 -10.75 8.67 -14.19
C PHE A 329 -11.28 9.75 -15.13
N GLU A 330 -12.52 9.65 -15.61
CA GLU A 330 -13.18 10.70 -16.37
C GLU A 330 -13.28 12.00 -15.59
N THR A 331 -13.68 11.91 -14.30
CA THR A 331 -13.83 13.09 -13.44
C THR A 331 -12.49 13.73 -13.08
N TRP A 332 -11.43 12.93 -12.95
CA TRP A 332 -10.08 13.45 -12.78
C TRP A 332 -9.56 14.23 -14.01
N MET A 333 -10.18 14.07 -15.19
CA MET A 333 -9.84 14.85 -16.39
C MET A 333 -10.59 16.20 -16.49
N GLU A 334 -11.59 16.44 -15.66
CA GLU A 334 -12.31 17.73 -15.63
C GLU A 334 -11.33 18.85 -15.26
N LYS A 335 -11.54 20.05 -15.84
CA LYS A 335 -10.72 21.22 -15.48
C LYS A 335 -11.02 21.64 -14.04
N LEU A 336 -10.00 22.05 -13.28
CA LEU A 336 -10.14 22.55 -11.92
C LEU A 336 -11.13 23.72 -11.82
N SER A 337 -11.20 24.58 -12.86
CA SER A 337 -12.16 25.68 -12.94
C SER A 337 -13.63 25.23 -13.08
N ALA A 338 -13.89 23.94 -13.27
CA ALA A 338 -15.22 23.37 -13.39
C ALA A 338 -15.69 22.64 -12.11
N LEU A 339 -14.85 22.60 -11.06
CA LEU A 339 -15.11 21.99 -9.76
C LEU A 339 -15.74 23.01 -8.80
#